data_d6ac84ebc80d7154c101ab1b832b845a
#
_entry.id   d6ac84ebc80d7154c101ab1b832b845a
#
_cell.length_a   1.000
_cell.length_b   1.000
_cell.length_c   1.000
_cell.angle_alpha   90.00
_cell.angle_beta   90.00
_cell.angle_gamma   90.00
#
_symmetry.space_group_name_H-M   'P 1'
#
loop_
_entity.id
_entity.type
_entity.pdbx_description
1 polymer ?
#
loop_
_entity_poly.entity_id
_entity_poly.type
_entity_poly.pdbx_seq_one_letter_code
_entity_poly.pdbx_strand_id
1 'polypeptide(L)'
;MGARVLVILFAFVVIAVGLAIGYFILGDSGSILGSGIGQLADPLAPVDPTDSTNQVVTVAPGSTGASIGSALQQRGLVRSAIAFRLAAEQAGVGTSLAAGDYELSRSMSTNEIIQILAHGQVKRGLLATIPEGWRSEQIADRLEATGFASREEFLRAVAAPEFVPGIELVAAAAPPRLEGYLFPETYEVPQKVTGTRAAELMLRMFSQRVGDPLRLQNDSKLTTLQVLTLASIVEREAKQPTERPTIASVYVNRLAANMPLQADPTVQYALATRDGPAASAYNYWKDLNSADLQIESPYNTYVVNGLPPGPICNPGEASIRAVLQPAKTDYMYFVATTDGSGSHLFAKTLTEHNLNVAKVNLKN
;
A
#
# COMPACT_ATOMS: atom_id res chain seq x y z
N MET A 1 -2.05 75.07 -30.49
CA MET A 1 -2.83 74.01 -31.19
C MET A 1 -2.01 72.72 -31.46
N GLY A 2 -0.69 72.74 -31.21
CA GLY A 2 0.22 71.61 -31.59
C GLY A 2 0.33 70.49 -30.58
N ALA A 3 0.24 70.74 -29.27
CA ALA A 3 0.50 69.69 -28.27
C ALA A 3 -0.63 68.66 -28.10
N ARG A 4 -1.90 69.04 -28.27
CA ARG A 4 -3.07 68.14 -28.19
C ARG A 4 -3.19 67.24 -29.38
N VAL A 5 -2.77 67.62 -30.57
CA VAL A 5 -2.77 66.80 -31.78
C VAL A 5 -1.72 65.67 -31.69
N LEU A 6 -0.54 65.98 -31.11
CA LEU A 6 0.53 65.00 -30.94
C LEU A 6 0.19 63.90 -29.92
N VAL A 7 -0.49 64.29 -28.85
CA VAL A 7 -0.97 63.28 -27.83
C VAL A 7 -2.02 62.35 -28.40
N ILE A 8 -2.94 62.87 -29.22
CA ILE A 8 -3.98 62.04 -29.88
C ILE A 8 -3.38 61.12 -30.91
N LEU A 9 -2.39 61.56 -31.71
CA LEU A 9 -1.66 60.70 -32.65
C LEU A 9 -0.86 59.59 -31.96
N PHE A 10 -0.22 59.89 -30.83
CA PHE A 10 0.49 58.88 -30.05
C PHE A 10 -0.44 57.85 -29.43
N ALA A 11 -1.62 58.29 -28.92
CA ALA A 11 -2.66 57.36 -28.42
C ALA A 11 -3.22 56.43 -29.52
N PHE A 12 -3.44 56.97 -30.73
CA PHE A 12 -3.89 56.16 -31.87
C PHE A 12 -2.85 55.12 -32.34
N VAL A 13 -1.56 55.48 -32.31
CA VAL A 13 -0.47 54.56 -32.65
C VAL A 13 -0.36 53.44 -31.60
N VAL A 14 -0.47 53.76 -30.31
CA VAL A 14 -0.44 52.77 -29.24
C VAL A 14 -1.66 51.85 -29.27
N ILE A 15 -2.85 52.35 -29.58
CA ILE A 15 -4.05 51.58 -29.76
C ILE A 15 -3.98 50.69 -31.02
N ALA A 16 -3.45 51.23 -32.15
CA ALA A 16 -3.28 50.48 -33.39
C ALA A 16 -2.24 49.35 -33.24
N VAL A 17 -1.14 49.59 -32.51
CA VAL A 17 -0.15 48.55 -32.19
C VAL A 17 -0.72 47.54 -31.21
N GLY A 18 -1.51 47.95 -30.22
CA GLY A 18 -2.19 47.08 -29.28
C GLY A 18 -3.26 46.18 -29.98
N LEU A 19 -4.02 46.75 -30.92
CA LEU A 19 -4.99 46.02 -31.74
C LEU A 19 -4.31 45.08 -32.74
N ALA A 20 -3.18 45.46 -33.33
CA ALA A 20 -2.41 44.59 -34.22
C ALA A 20 -1.80 43.38 -33.44
N ILE A 21 -1.30 43.64 -32.24
CA ILE A 21 -0.82 42.57 -31.34
C ILE A 21 -1.99 41.68 -30.85
N GLY A 22 -3.13 42.28 -30.52
CA GLY A 22 -4.35 41.54 -30.12
C GLY A 22 -4.95 40.72 -31.27
N TYR A 23 -4.94 41.24 -32.50
CA TYR A 23 -5.39 40.54 -33.70
C TYR A 23 -4.45 39.37 -34.06
N PHE A 24 -3.15 39.51 -33.79
CA PHE A 24 -2.15 38.48 -33.99
C PHE A 24 -2.23 37.36 -32.94
N ILE A 25 -2.75 37.66 -31.76
CA ILE A 25 -2.89 36.70 -30.67
C ILE A 25 -4.24 35.96 -30.69
N LEU A 26 -5.30 36.56 -31.29
CA LEU A 26 -6.68 36.03 -31.25
C LEU A 26 -7.24 35.61 -32.62
N GLY A 27 -6.47 35.73 -33.71
CA GLY A 27 -6.89 35.36 -35.05
C GLY A 27 -6.63 33.89 -35.34
N ASP A 28 -7.69 33.10 -35.10
CA ASP A 28 -7.78 31.73 -35.62
C ASP A 28 -8.02 31.74 -37.12
N SER A 29 -7.51 30.70 -37.75
CA SER A 29 -7.88 30.15 -39.07
C SER A 29 -7.22 30.69 -40.30
N GLY A 30 -6.41 29.82 -40.80
CA GLY A 30 -6.47 29.37 -42.19
C GLY A 30 -5.57 30.07 -43.21
N SER A 31 -4.43 29.45 -43.42
CA SER A 31 -3.72 29.33 -44.71
C SER A 31 -3.34 30.57 -45.52
N ILE A 32 -2.08 30.52 -45.89
CA ILE A 32 -1.35 31.24 -46.94
C ILE A 32 -0.42 32.29 -46.41
N LEU A 33 0.73 31.85 -45.95
CA LEU A 33 2.05 32.38 -46.40
C LEU A 33 3.09 31.35 -45.93
N GLY A 34 3.42 30.50 -46.89
CA GLY A 34 4.40 29.46 -46.68
C GLY A 34 5.80 29.96 -46.46
N SER A 35 6.53 29.11 -45.75
CA SER A 35 8.00 29.01 -45.72
C SER A 35 8.78 30.26 -45.37
N GLY A 36 9.10 30.43 -44.08
CA GLY A 36 10.21 31.33 -43.74
C GLY A 36 10.20 31.97 -42.36
N ILE A 37 9.20 31.81 -41.50
CA ILE A 37 9.31 32.20 -40.09
C ILE A 37 9.34 30.91 -39.26
N GLY A 38 10.52 30.57 -38.72
CA GLY A 38 10.64 29.42 -37.81
C GLY A 38 9.53 29.50 -36.79
N GLN A 39 8.81 28.37 -36.59
CA GLN A 39 7.80 28.20 -35.56
C GLN A 39 8.37 28.78 -34.27
N LEU A 40 7.83 29.92 -33.80
CA LEU A 40 8.10 30.41 -32.46
C LEU A 40 7.63 29.32 -31.53
N ALA A 41 8.57 28.52 -31.04
CA ALA A 41 8.25 27.40 -30.14
C ALA A 41 7.50 28.00 -28.94
N ASP A 42 6.35 27.39 -28.61
CA ASP A 42 5.55 27.77 -27.45
C ASP A 42 6.48 27.86 -26.21
N PRO A 43 6.63 29.05 -25.59
CA PRO A 43 7.52 29.22 -24.48
C PRO A 43 7.10 28.45 -23.21
N LEU A 44 5.87 27.95 -23.19
CA LEU A 44 5.30 27.11 -22.10
C LEU A 44 5.38 25.61 -22.40
N ALA A 45 5.71 25.22 -23.64
CA ALA A 45 5.86 23.80 -24.01
C ALA A 45 7.08 23.17 -23.31
N PRO A 46 7.08 21.83 -23.16
CA PRO A 46 8.23 21.09 -22.64
C PRO A 46 9.52 21.44 -23.38
N VAL A 47 10.64 21.52 -22.66
CA VAL A 47 11.95 21.74 -23.28
C VAL A 47 12.31 20.57 -24.17
N ASP A 48 12.09 19.36 -23.70
CA ASP A 48 12.28 18.10 -24.43
C ASP A 48 11.21 17.08 -24.02
N PRO A 49 10.16 16.85 -24.85
CA PRO A 49 9.07 15.92 -24.50
C PRO A 49 9.50 14.46 -24.30
N THR A 50 10.71 14.11 -24.78
CA THR A 50 11.22 12.73 -24.69
C THR A 50 12.11 12.47 -23.48
N ASP A 51 12.59 13.55 -22.82
CA ASP A 51 13.48 13.45 -21.65
C ASP A 51 12.68 13.49 -20.33
N SER A 52 12.28 12.32 -19.84
CA SER A 52 11.60 12.14 -18.57
C SER A 52 12.53 11.97 -17.37
N THR A 53 13.84 12.22 -17.54
CA THR A 53 14.82 12.14 -16.45
C THR A 53 14.54 13.18 -15.39
N ASN A 54 14.26 12.77 -14.16
CA ASN A 54 13.99 13.66 -13.04
C ASN A 54 15.27 14.34 -12.56
N GLN A 55 15.19 15.66 -12.34
CA GLN A 55 16.21 16.48 -11.71
C GLN A 55 15.64 17.05 -10.41
N VAL A 56 16.39 16.98 -9.31
CA VAL A 56 15.98 17.60 -8.04
C VAL A 56 16.27 19.10 -8.09
N VAL A 57 15.22 19.90 -7.87
CA VAL A 57 15.29 21.38 -7.81
C VAL A 57 14.87 21.84 -6.42
N THR A 58 15.76 22.50 -5.69
CA THR A 58 15.46 23.09 -4.38
C THR A 58 14.93 24.50 -4.54
N VAL A 59 13.73 24.76 -4.02
CA VAL A 59 13.13 26.09 -3.88
C VAL A 59 13.32 26.55 -2.43
N ALA A 60 14.14 27.56 -2.22
CA ALA A 60 14.40 28.09 -0.89
C ALA A 60 13.19 28.87 -0.33
N PRO A 61 12.97 28.88 1.01
CA PRO A 61 11.96 29.73 1.61
C PRO A 61 12.12 31.21 1.21
N GLY A 62 11.01 31.84 0.80
CA GLY A 62 11.00 33.23 0.34
C GLY A 62 11.47 33.45 -1.09
N SER A 63 11.71 32.40 -1.88
CA SER A 63 12.03 32.55 -3.31
C SER A 63 10.86 33.20 -4.06
N THR A 64 11.20 34.13 -4.97
CA THR A 64 10.20 34.77 -5.84
C THR A 64 9.98 33.97 -7.12
N GLY A 65 8.82 34.12 -7.77
CA GLY A 65 8.56 33.49 -9.07
C GLY A 65 9.62 33.84 -10.13
N ALA A 66 10.23 35.03 -10.06
CA ALA A 66 11.31 35.43 -10.95
C ALA A 66 12.61 34.65 -10.67
N SER A 67 12.99 34.48 -9.40
CA SER A 67 14.19 33.71 -9.02
C SER A 67 14.04 32.22 -9.35
N ILE A 68 12.84 31.65 -9.10
CA ILE A 68 12.52 30.25 -9.43
C ILE A 68 12.57 30.05 -10.95
N GLY A 69 11.90 30.92 -11.73
CA GLY A 69 11.92 30.85 -13.20
C GLY A 69 13.34 30.91 -13.78
N SER A 70 14.18 31.77 -13.24
CA SER A 70 15.59 31.87 -13.65
C SER A 70 16.38 30.60 -13.34
N ALA A 71 16.20 30.04 -12.15
CA ALA A 71 16.85 28.77 -11.77
C ALA A 71 16.39 27.59 -12.63
N LEU A 72 15.10 27.50 -12.94
CA LEU A 72 14.54 26.46 -13.82
C LEU A 72 15.06 26.60 -15.26
N GLN A 73 15.16 27.81 -15.78
CA GLN A 73 15.70 28.05 -17.12
C GLN A 73 17.19 27.69 -17.19
N GLN A 74 18.00 28.08 -16.20
CA GLN A 74 19.42 27.73 -16.14
C GLN A 74 19.65 26.19 -16.13
N ARG A 75 18.73 25.44 -15.54
CA ARG A 75 18.76 23.98 -15.52
C ARG A 75 18.12 23.34 -16.75
N GLY A 76 17.62 24.15 -17.68
CA GLY A 76 16.97 23.64 -18.91
C GLY A 76 15.63 22.93 -18.65
N LEU A 77 14.91 23.28 -17.58
CA LEU A 77 13.61 22.70 -17.23
C LEU A 77 12.44 23.52 -17.77
N VAL A 78 12.65 24.82 -18.05
CA VAL A 78 11.69 25.66 -18.75
C VAL A 78 12.41 26.44 -19.88
N ARG A 79 11.68 26.75 -20.94
CA ARG A 79 12.22 27.45 -22.09
C ARG A 79 12.48 28.94 -21.80
N SER A 80 11.68 29.57 -20.94
CA SER A 80 11.73 31.00 -20.63
C SER A 80 11.34 31.28 -19.18
N ALA A 81 12.24 31.91 -18.42
CA ALA A 81 11.97 32.37 -17.06
C ALA A 81 10.85 33.43 -17.01
N ILE A 82 10.78 34.28 -18.05
CA ILE A 82 9.75 35.32 -18.16
C ILE A 82 8.39 34.69 -18.38
N ALA A 83 8.30 33.71 -19.30
CA ALA A 83 7.05 32.98 -19.56
C ALA A 83 6.57 32.19 -18.32
N PHE A 84 7.48 31.53 -17.60
CA PHE A 84 7.18 30.88 -16.34
C PHE A 84 6.59 31.87 -15.32
N ARG A 85 7.22 33.04 -15.10
CA ARG A 85 6.74 34.04 -14.16
C ARG A 85 5.33 34.52 -14.53
N LEU A 86 5.11 34.88 -15.80
CA LEU A 86 3.81 35.37 -16.27
C LEU A 86 2.72 34.33 -16.13
N ALA A 87 3.02 33.07 -16.46
CA ALA A 87 2.08 31.96 -16.32
C ALA A 87 1.75 31.68 -14.83
N ALA A 88 2.73 31.76 -13.93
CA ALA A 88 2.50 31.62 -12.49
C ALA A 88 1.65 32.78 -11.92
N GLU A 89 1.86 34.02 -12.40
CA GLU A 89 1.03 35.18 -12.04
C GLU A 89 -0.41 35.02 -12.55
N GLN A 90 -0.61 34.57 -13.80
CA GLN A 90 -1.93 34.29 -14.38
C GLN A 90 -2.68 33.15 -13.64
N ALA A 91 -1.96 32.16 -13.19
CA ALA A 91 -2.52 31.07 -12.37
C ALA A 91 -2.83 31.50 -10.92
N GLY A 92 -2.53 32.75 -10.53
CA GLY A 92 -2.75 33.26 -9.18
C GLY A 92 -1.78 32.73 -8.13
N VAL A 93 -0.69 32.07 -8.54
CA VAL A 93 0.27 31.42 -7.64
C VAL A 93 1.66 32.04 -7.63
N GLY A 94 1.83 33.18 -8.27
CA GLY A 94 3.13 33.85 -8.41
C GLY A 94 3.86 34.20 -7.10
N THR A 95 3.12 34.34 -5.99
CA THR A 95 3.66 34.60 -4.64
C THR A 95 3.47 33.41 -3.67
N SER A 96 2.83 32.32 -4.09
CA SER A 96 2.48 31.18 -3.24
C SER A 96 3.17 29.89 -3.65
N LEU A 97 4.25 29.99 -4.46
CA LEU A 97 5.07 28.81 -4.78
C LEU A 97 5.77 28.31 -3.53
N ALA A 98 5.53 27.06 -3.18
CA ALA A 98 6.00 26.50 -1.91
C ALA A 98 7.51 26.21 -1.94
N ALA A 99 8.19 26.44 -0.80
CA ALA A 99 9.57 26.04 -0.61
C ALA A 99 9.68 24.52 -0.46
N GLY A 100 10.76 23.94 -0.97
CA GLY A 100 11.01 22.49 -0.88
C GLY A 100 11.88 21.97 -2.02
N ASP A 101 12.11 20.65 -2.02
CA ASP A 101 12.81 19.96 -3.10
C ASP A 101 11.78 19.34 -4.05
N TYR A 102 11.94 19.52 -5.34
CA TYR A 102 11.00 19.07 -6.38
C TYR A 102 11.72 18.22 -7.41
N GLU A 103 11.14 17.09 -7.76
CA GLU A 103 11.58 16.29 -8.90
C GLU A 103 10.88 16.78 -10.16
N LEU A 104 11.64 17.43 -11.05
CA LEU A 104 11.15 17.99 -12.31
C LEU A 104 11.92 17.39 -13.48
N SER A 105 11.26 17.22 -14.63
CA SER A 105 11.89 16.73 -15.85
C SER A 105 11.70 17.68 -17.03
N ARG A 106 12.52 17.53 -18.05
CA ARG A 106 12.45 18.33 -19.28
C ARG A 106 11.23 18.02 -20.14
N SER A 107 10.59 16.86 -19.90
CA SER A 107 9.34 16.46 -20.55
C SER A 107 8.10 17.15 -19.98
N MET A 108 8.23 17.85 -18.84
CA MET A 108 7.14 18.60 -18.24
C MET A 108 6.95 19.94 -18.92
N SER A 109 5.71 20.35 -19.16
CA SER A 109 5.36 21.70 -19.59
C SER A 109 5.56 22.69 -18.45
N THR A 110 5.74 23.97 -18.78
CA THR A 110 5.86 25.04 -17.78
C THR A 110 4.64 25.10 -16.87
N ASN A 111 3.43 24.84 -17.38
CA ASN A 111 2.21 24.82 -16.58
C ASN A 111 2.19 23.64 -15.58
N GLU A 112 2.61 22.45 -15.98
CA GLU A 112 2.73 21.31 -15.07
C GLU A 112 3.73 21.61 -13.94
N ILE A 113 4.88 22.17 -14.28
CA ILE A 113 5.88 22.61 -13.29
C ILE A 113 5.26 23.63 -12.30
N ILE A 114 4.52 24.62 -12.80
CA ILE A 114 3.84 25.63 -11.96
C ILE A 114 2.84 24.96 -11.01
N GLN A 115 2.04 24.00 -11.50
CA GLN A 115 1.09 23.26 -10.65
C GLN A 115 1.82 22.47 -9.55
N ILE A 116 2.91 21.78 -9.88
CA ILE A 116 3.73 21.05 -8.90
C ILE A 116 4.26 22.00 -7.83
N LEU A 117 4.81 23.16 -8.22
CA LEU A 117 5.37 24.15 -7.30
C LEU A 117 4.29 24.87 -6.47
N ALA A 118 3.08 25.05 -7.01
CA ALA A 118 1.98 25.72 -6.34
C ALA A 118 1.31 24.85 -5.27
N HIS A 119 1.18 23.56 -5.56
CA HIS A 119 0.59 22.62 -4.60
C HIS A 119 1.59 22.17 -3.52
N GLY A 120 2.83 22.62 -3.59
CA GLY A 120 3.93 22.18 -2.74
C GLY A 120 4.45 20.81 -3.17
N GLN A 121 5.57 20.38 -2.57
CA GLN A 121 5.97 19.00 -2.70
C GLN A 121 4.79 18.11 -2.28
N VAL A 122 4.35 17.25 -3.17
CA VAL A 122 3.89 15.97 -2.71
C VAL A 122 5.15 15.31 -2.14
N LYS A 123 5.45 15.55 -0.85
CA LYS A 123 6.39 14.67 -0.14
C LYS A 123 5.82 13.29 -0.40
N ARG A 124 6.47 12.51 -1.26
CA ARG A 124 6.11 11.10 -1.37
C ARG A 124 6.24 10.58 0.04
N GLY A 125 5.10 10.28 0.64
CA GLY A 125 5.06 9.74 1.98
C GLY A 125 5.90 8.47 1.99
N LEU A 126 6.40 8.10 3.15
CA LEU A 126 7.00 6.79 3.32
C LEU A 126 5.88 5.76 3.11
N LEU A 127 6.09 4.85 2.17
CA LEU A 127 5.14 3.80 1.81
C LEU A 127 5.61 2.47 2.38
N ALA A 128 4.70 1.78 3.07
CA ALA A 128 4.94 0.42 3.55
C ALA A 128 3.78 -0.48 3.10
N THR A 129 4.01 -1.33 2.11
CA THR A 129 3.06 -2.36 1.70
C THR A 129 3.26 -3.60 2.55
N ILE A 130 2.20 -3.99 3.26
CA ILE A 130 2.14 -5.15 4.15
C ILE A 130 1.25 -6.21 3.50
N PRO A 131 1.83 -7.30 2.99
CA PRO A 131 1.07 -8.42 2.42
C PRO A 131 0.24 -9.17 3.46
N GLU A 132 -0.83 -9.81 3.00
CA GLU A 132 -1.61 -10.77 3.78
C GLU A 132 -0.73 -11.96 4.24
N GLY A 133 -1.04 -12.52 5.39
CA GLY A 133 -0.34 -13.68 5.93
C GLY A 133 1.04 -13.40 6.53
N TRP A 134 1.42 -12.14 6.67
CA TRP A 134 2.66 -11.78 7.36
C TRP A 134 2.51 -11.78 8.87
N ARG A 135 3.59 -12.17 9.55
CA ARG A 135 3.74 -12.08 11.00
C ARG A 135 4.19 -10.68 11.40
N SER A 136 4.01 -10.34 12.66
CA SER A 136 4.44 -9.05 13.22
C SER A 136 5.92 -8.76 13.00
N GLU A 137 6.80 -9.78 13.03
CA GLU A 137 8.23 -9.61 12.79
C GLU A 137 8.53 -9.24 11.32
N GLN A 138 7.82 -9.85 10.36
CA GLN A 138 7.95 -9.53 8.93
C GLN A 138 7.45 -8.11 8.64
N ILE A 139 6.37 -7.70 9.30
CA ILE A 139 5.86 -6.33 9.23
C ILE A 139 6.90 -5.36 9.77
N ALA A 140 7.48 -5.65 10.96
CA ALA A 140 8.50 -4.82 11.57
C ALA A 140 9.73 -4.62 10.67
N ASP A 141 10.21 -5.71 10.03
CA ASP A 141 11.33 -5.66 9.09
C ASP A 141 10.99 -4.76 7.88
N ARG A 142 9.76 -4.84 7.35
CA ARG A 142 9.31 -3.98 6.26
C ARG A 142 9.22 -2.52 6.65
N LEU A 143 8.67 -2.21 7.83
CA LEU A 143 8.55 -0.84 8.34
C LEU A 143 9.92 -0.19 8.51
N GLU A 144 10.91 -0.94 9.01
CA GLU A 144 12.28 -0.45 9.14
C GLU A 144 12.95 -0.26 7.78
N ALA A 145 12.85 -1.24 6.89
CA ALA A 145 13.44 -1.18 5.55
C ALA A 145 12.92 -0.03 4.70
N THR A 146 11.66 0.39 4.91
CA THR A 146 11.05 1.54 4.23
C THR A 146 11.24 2.86 4.96
N GLY A 147 11.91 2.85 6.14
CA GLY A 147 12.06 4.04 6.98
C GLY A 147 10.76 4.49 7.65
N PHE A 148 9.69 3.69 7.57
CA PHE A 148 8.36 4.02 8.08
C PHE A 148 8.33 4.12 9.61
N ALA A 149 8.85 3.09 10.30
CA ALA A 149 8.97 3.04 11.76
C ALA A 149 10.16 2.16 12.18
N SER A 150 10.61 2.30 13.44
CA SER A 150 11.63 1.41 14.01
C SER A 150 11.05 0.03 14.27
N ARG A 151 11.81 -1.00 13.85
CA ARG A 151 11.48 -2.42 14.10
C ARG A 151 11.25 -2.70 15.59
N GLU A 152 12.18 -2.28 16.40
CA GLU A 152 12.15 -2.53 17.85
C GLU A 152 10.96 -1.85 18.54
N GLU A 153 10.69 -0.57 18.20
CA GLU A 153 9.56 0.16 18.75
C GLU A 153 8.23 -0.47 18.35
N PHE A 154 8.11 -0.89 17.10
CA PHE A 154 6.91 -1.54 16.59
C PHE A 154 6.65 -2.88 17.31
N LEU A 155 7.66 -3.74 17.42
CA LEU A 155 7.52 -5.03 18.10
C LEU A 155 7.19 -4.87 19.58
N ARG A 156 7.74 -3.85 20.26
CA ARG A 156 7.33 -3.52 21.63
C ARG A 156 5.86 -3.12 21.72
N ALA A 157 5.40 -2.26 20.82
CA ALA A 157 3.99 -1.85 20.76
C ALA A 157 3.05 -3.03 20.47
N VAL A 158 3.46 -3.98 19.64
CA VAL A 158 2.68 -5.18 19.31
C VAL A 158 2.63 -6.17 20.48
N ALA A 159 3.74 -6.36 21.20
CA ALA A 159 3.83 -7.31 22.30
C ALA A 159 3.10 -6.83 23.56
N ALA A 160 3.16 -5.54 23.86
CA ALA A 160 2.55 -4.94 25.03
C ALA A 160 1.84 -3.63 24.65
N PRO A 161 0.64 -3.71 24.04
CA PRO A 161 -0.12 -2.53 23.68
C PRO A 161 -0.63 -1.85 24.94
N GLU A 162 0.12 -0.87 25.44
CA GLU A 162 -0.27 -0.11 26.63
C GLU A 162 -1.49 0.76 26.35
N PHE A 163 -1.67 1.19 25.11
CA PHE A 163 -2.81 2.00 24.74
C PHE A 163 -2.98 2.15 23.22
N VAL A 164 -4.11 1.68 22.69
CA VAL A 164 -4.59 2.10 21.37
C VAL A 164 -5.99 2.70 21.54
N PRO A 165 -6.15 4.04 21.53
CA PRO A 165 -7.43 4.68 21.75
C PRO A 165 -8.47 4.22 20.73
N GLY A 166 -9.64 3.80 21.20
CA GLY A 166 -10.81 3.53 20.37
C GLY A 166 -10.91 2.12 19.77
N ILE A 167 -10.06 1.18 20.17
CA ILE A 167 -10.21 -0.23 19.87
C ILE A 167 -10.34 -1.01 21.16
N GLU A 168 -11.53 -1.53 21.44
CA GLU A 168 -11.69 -2.57 22.46
C GLU A 168 -11.08 -3.86 21.91
N LEU A 169 -9.76 -3.95 22.00
CA LEU A 169 -9.04 -5.17 21.69
C LEU A 169 -9.29 -6.14 22.81
N VAL A 170 -9.96 -7.22 22.49
CA VAL A 170 -9.85 -8.43 23.28
C VAL A 170 -8.40 -8.89 23.12
N ALA A 171 -7.56 -8.50 24.06
CA ALA A 171 -6.15 -8.84 24.04
C ALA A 171 -6.02 -10.36 23.89
N ALA A 172 -5.24 -10.81 22.91
CA ALA A 172 -4.84 -12.20 22.82
C ALA A 172 -4.21 -12.63 24.15
N ALA A 173 -4.49 -13.84 24.61
CA ALA A 173 -4.04 -14.32 25.91
C ALA A 173 -2.50 -14.43 26.00
N ALA A 174 -1.80 -14.45 24.85
CA ALA A 174 -0.34 -14.55 24.78
C ALA A 174 0.25 -13.52 23.80
N PRO A 175 1.44 -12.96 24.10
CA PRO A 175 2.20 -12.14 23.14
C PRO A 175 2.58 -12.94 21.87
N PRO A 176 2.65 -12.29 20.69
CA PRO A 176 2.39 -10.86 20.46
C PRO A 176 0.89 -10.53 20.42
N ARG A 177 0.43 -9.67 21.31
CA ARG A 177 -1.01 -9.43 21.56
C ARG A 177 -1.77 -8.82 20.38
N LEU A 178 -1.06 -8.16 19.44
CA LEU A 178 -1.68 -7.58 18.26
C LEU A 178 -1.54 -8.46 17.02
N GLU A 179 -0.93 -9.65 17.10
CA GLU A 179 -0.92 -10.59 15.97
C GLU A 179 -2.35 -10.92 15.54
N GLY A 180 -2.57 -10.86 14.23
CA GLY A 180 -3.90 -11.07 13.63
C GLY A 180 -4.76 -9.81 13.52
N TYR A 181 -4.40 -8.71 14.17
CA TYR A 181 -5.12 -7.43 14.15
C TYR A 181 -4.44 -6.35 13.32
N LEU A 182 -3.19 -6.58 12.88
CA LEU A 182 -2.41 -5.64 12.08
C LEU A 182 -2.80 -5.78 10.61
N PHE A 183 -3.84 -5.07 10.18
CA PHE A 183 -4.46 -5.30 8.87
C PHE A 183 -3.47 -5.14 7.72
N PRO A 184 -3.39 -6.10 6.77
CA PRO A 184 -2.54 -6.01 5.59
C PRO A 184 -3.07 -4.96 4.61
N GLU A 185 -2.26 -3.95 4.30
CA GLU A 185 -2.59 -2.85 3.38
C GLU A 185 -1.32 -2.09 2.97
N THR A 186 -1.42 -1.15 2.06
CA THR A 186 -0.37 -0.17 1.78
C THR A 186 -0.60 1.08 2.63
N TYR A 187 0.32 1.35 3.53
CA TYR A 187 0.30 2.50 4.43
C TYR A 187 1.18 3.60 3.92
N GLU A 188 0.72 4.85 4.02
CA GLU A 188 1.47 6.05 3.68
C GLU A 188 1.50 7.02 4.85
N VAL A 189 2.67 7.57 5.14
CA VAL A 189 2.87 8.62 6.15
C VAL A 189 3.83 9.67 5.60
N PRO A 190 3.64 10.97 5.92
CA PRO A 190 4.48 12.04 5.38
C PRO A 190 5.94 11.99 5.87
N GLN A 191 6.19 11.31 6.99
CA GLN A 191 7.51 11.14 7.59
C GLN A 191 7.52 9.93 8.52
N LYS A 192 8.70 9.49 8.97
CA LYS A 192 8.86 8.42 9.95
C LYS A 192 7.96 8.61 11.17
N VAL A 193 7.27 7.55 11.56
CA VAL A 193 6.38 7.52 12.73
C VAL A 193 6.96 6.64 13.84
N THR A 194 6.39 6.73 15.04
CA THR A 194 6.71 5.80 16.14
C THR A 194 6.12 4.41 15.85
N GLY A 195 6.70 3.37 16.46
CA GLY A 195 6.16 2.01 16.36
C GLY A 195 4.71 1.89 16.84
N THR A 196 4.34 2.60 17.92
CA THR A 196 2.95 2.68 18.40
C THR A 196 2.04 3.29 17.34
N ARG A 197 2.46 4.38 16.69
CA ARG A 197 1.66 5.03 15.65
C ARG A 197 1.47 4.14 14.42
N ALA A 198 2.50 3.37 14.03
CA ALA A 198 2.39 2.39 12.96
C ALA A 198 1.35 1.31 13.31
N ALA A 199 1.40 0.75 14.52
CA ALA A 199 0.41 -0.21 15.00
C ALA A 199 -1.02 0.39 15.02
N GLU A 200 -1.19 1.63 15.52
CA GLU A 200 -2.49 2.33 15.49
C GLU A 200 -3.08 2.47 14.09
N LEU A 201 -2.28 2.79 13.07
CA LEU A 201 -2.74 2.90 11.70
C LEU A 201 -3.27 1.55 11.19
N MET A 202 -2.58 0.45 11.50
CA MET A 202 -2.98 -0.89 11.10
C MET A 202 -4.25 -1.35 11.82
N LEU A 203 -4.38 -1.04 13.11
CA LEU A 203 -5.57 -1.35 13.90
C LEU A 203 -6.81 -0.54 13.45
N ARG A 204 -6.62 0.74 13.08
CA ARG A 204 -7.71 1.56 12.51
C ARG A 204 -8.20 0.96 11.19
N MET A 205 -7.27 0.54 10.31
CA MET A 205 -7.62 -0.12 9.06
C MET A 205 -8.37 -1.43 9.31
N PHE A 206 -7.91 -2.24 10.28
CA PHE A 206 -8.62 -3.44 10.72
C PHE A 206 -10.07 -3.13 11.14
N SER A 207 -10.27 -2.12 12.00
CA SER A 207 -11.62 -1.73 12.44
C SER A 207 -12.50 -1.29 11.27
N GLN A 208 -11.95 -0.54 10.32
CA GLN A 208 -12.69 -0.06 9.14
C GLN A 208 -13.06 -1.18 8.17
N ARG A 209 -12.16 -2.15 7.94
CA ARG A 209 -12.35 -3.21 6.94
C ARG A 209 -13.17 -4.38 7.47
N VAL A 210 -12.95 -4.78 8.71
CA VAL A 210 -13.53 -6.01 9.25
C VAL A 210 -14.31 -5.84 10.55
N GLY A 211 -14.34 -4.68 11.16
CA GLY A 211 -15.04 -4.44 12.42
C GLY A 211 -16.54 -4.76 12.36
N ASP A 212 -17.24 -4.33 11.31
CA ASP A 212 -18.67 -4.62 11.13
C ASP A 212 -18.94 -6.08 10.73
N PRO A 213 -18.22 -6.68 9.74
CA PRO A 213 -18.31 -8.12 9.48
C PRO A 213 -18.16 -8.98 10.73
N LEU A 214 -17.17 -8.70 11.58
CA LEU A 214 -16.95 -9.44 12.82
C LEU A 214 -18.14 -9.39 13.78
N ARG A 215 -18.87 -8.28 13.81
CA ARG A 215 -20.05 -8.11 14.69
C ARG A 215 -21.34 -8.65 14.10
N LEU A 216 -21.53 -8.51 12.78
CA LEU A 216 -22.85 -8.66 12.16
C LEU A 216 -23.02 -9.94 11.32
N GLN A 217 -21.93 -10.63 10.93
CA GLN A 217 -21.94 -11.72 9.94
C GLN A 217 -21.24 -12.99 10.43
N ASN A 218 -21.34 -13.31 11.71
CA ASN A 218 -20.63 -14.44 12.29
C ASN A 218 -21.52 -15.70 12.39
N ASP A 219 -21.58 -16.47 11.30
CA ASP A 219 -22.30 -17.75 11.25
C ASP A 219 -21.52 -18.89 11.95
N SER A 220 -20.21 -18.73 12.16
CA SER A 220 -19.33 -19.72 12.78
C SER A 220 -19.53 -19.85 14.29
N LYS A 221 -20.17 -18.88 14.94
CA LYS A 221 -20.36 -18.79 16.41
C LYS A 221 -19.04 -18.70 17.21
N LEU A 222 -17.93 -18.40 16.55
CA LEU A 222 -16.64 -18.20 17.18
C LEU A 222 -16.53 -16.78 17.74
N THR A 223 -15.76 -16.59 18.82
CA THR A 223 -15.40 -15.25 19.31
C THR A 223 -14.49 -14.54 18.30
N THR A 224 -14.36 -13.22 18.38
CA THR A 224 -13.46 -12.44 17.51
C THR A 224 -12.04 -13.02 17.49
N LEU A 225 -11.47 -13.33 18.65
CA LEU A 225 -10.13 -13.92 18.74
C LEU A 225 -10.07 -15.28 18.04
N GLN A 226 -11.07 -16.13 18.24
CA GLN A 226 -11.14 -17.44 17.58
C GLN A 226 -11.31 -17.31 16.06
N VAL A 227 -12.10 -16.34 15.59
CA VAL A 227 -12.23 -16.04 14.15
C VAL A 227 -10.88 -15.65 13.56
N LEU A 228 -10.16 -14.72 14.18
CA LEU A 228 -8.85 -14.26 13.70
C LEU A 228 -7.81 -15.38 13.76
N THR A 229 -7.83 -16.17 14.84
CA THR A 229 -6.93 -17.32 14.99
C THR A 229 -7.15 -18.32 13.85
N LEU A 230 -8.40 -18.70 13.59
CA LEU A 230 -8.71 -19.61 12.50
C LEU A 230 -8.46 -18.99 11.12
N ALA A 231 -8.79 -17.71 10.94
CA ALA A 231 -8.53 -17.00 9.68
C ALA A 231 -7.03 -16.93 9.35
N SER A 232 -6.17 -16.78 10.36
CA SER A 232 -4.73 -16.81 10.16
C SER A 232 -4.21 -18.18 9.71
N ILE A 233 -4.86 -19.26 10.13
CA ILE A 233 -4.57 -20.62 9.65
C ILE A 233 -5.05 -20.77 8.20
N VAL A 234 -6.30 -20.41 7.92
CA VAL A 234 -6.89 -20.46 6.57
C VAL A 234 -6.07 -19.63 5.58
N GLU A 235 -5.57 -18.46 5.99
CA GLU A 235 -4.71 -17.61 5.18
C GLU A 235 -3.44 -18.32 4.72
N ARG A 236 -2.86 -19.12 5.59
CA ARG A 236 -1.62 -19.85 5.30
C ARG A 236 -1.83 -21.16 4.54
N GLU A 237 -3.02 -21.76 4.64
CA GLU A 237 -3.38 -22.98 3.94
C GLU A 237 -3.85 -22.73 2.51
N ALA A 238 -4.75 -21.76 2.33
CA ALA A 238 -5.46 -21.55 1.08
C ALA A 238 -4.60 -20.86 0.02
N LYS A 239 -4.07 -21.65 -0.93
CA LYS A 239 -3.42 -21.09 -2.13
C LYS A 239 -4.45 -20.61 -3.15
N GLN A 240 -5.60 -21.30 -3.27
CA GLN A 240 -6.70 -20.90 -4.13
C GLN A 240 -7.72 -20.06 -3.34
N PRO A 241 -7.97 -18.79 -3.73
CA PRO A 241 -8.91 -17.92 -3.03
C PRO A 241 -10.32 -18.50 -2.88
N THR A 242 -10.78 -19.26 -3.88
CA THR A 242 -12.11 -19.85 -3.92
C THR A 242 -12.29 -21.00 -2.92
N GLU A 243 -11.22 -21.58 -2.42
CA GLU A 243 -11.26 -22.70 -1.48
C GLU A 243 -11.29 -22.26 0.00
N ARG A 244 -11.00 -20.96 0.29
CA ARG A 244 -11.00 -20.46 1.67
C ARG A 244 -12.26 -20.82 2.48
N PRO A 245 -13.50 -20.63 1.96
CA PRO A 245 -14.70 -21.01 2.72
C PRO A 245 -14.81 -22.52 2.98
N THR A 246 -14.34 -23.36 2.06
CA THR A 246 -14.35 -24.82 2.21
C THR A 246 -13.28 -25.28 3.21
N ILE A 247 -12.07 -24.74 3.15
CA ILE A 247 -11.00 -25.00 4.13
C ILE A 247 -11.46 -24.54 5.53
N ALA A 248 -12.07 -23.35 5.64
CA ALA A 248 -12.65 -22.88 6.89
C ALA A 248 -13.69 -23.85 7.43
N SER A 249 -14.56 -24.40 6.57
CA SER A 249 -15.58 -25.39 6.98
C SER A 249 -14.97 -26.67 7.53
N VAL A 250 -13.88 -27.18 6.94
CA VAL A 250 -13.17 -28.35 7.47
C VAL A 250 -12.70 -28.11 8.90
N TYR A 251 -12.08 -26.97 9.17
CA TYR A 251 -11.61 -26.64 10.52
C TYR A 251 -12.74 -26.42 11.51
N VAL A 252 -13.82 -25.75 11.10
CA VAL A 252 -15.02 -25.58 11.95
C VAL A 252 -15.64 -26.96 12.28
N ASN A 253 -15.72 -27.87 11.31
CA ASN A 253 -16.22 -29.22 11.51
C ASN A 253 -15.32 -30.01 12.47
N ARG A 254 -13.98 -29.92 12.33
CA ARG A 254 -13.02 -30.55 13.25
C ARG A 254 -13.16 -30.01 14.67
N LEU A 255 -13.28 -28.69 14.84
CA LEU A 255 -13.52 -28.08 16.16
C LEU A 255 -14.81 -28.60 16.79
N ALA A 256 -15.90 -28.67 16.02
CA ALA A 256 -17.19 -29.18 16.50
C ALA A 256 -17.11 -30.66 16.89
N ALA A 257 -16.27 -31.46 16.21
CA ALA A 257 -16.04 -32.86 16.48
C ALA A 257 -14.93 -33.12 17.53
N ASN A 258 -14.37 -32.07 18.14
CA ASN A 258 -13.23 -32.15 19.05
C ASN A 258 -12.03 -32.91 18.47
N MET A 259 -11.80 -32.75 17.16
CA MET A 259 -10.63 -33.27 16.46
C MET A 259 -9.48 -32.28 16.45
N PRO A 260 -8.20 -32.76 16.48
CA PRO A 260 -7.05 -31.91 16.31
C PRO A 260 -7.06 -31.24 14.92
N LEU A 261 -6.65 -29.96 14.84
CA LEU A 261 -6.67 -29.25 13.57
C LEU A 261 -5.58 -29.74 12.60
N GLN A 262 -4.43 -30.14 13.10
CA GLN A 262 -3.30 -30.66 12.32
C GLN A 262 -2.92 -29.75 11.14
N ALA A 263 -2.75 -28.48 11.46
CA ALA A 263 -2.44 -27.44 10.49
C ALA A 263 -0.94 -27.16 10.51
N ASP A 264 -0.24 -27.48 9.43
CA ASP A 264 1.20 -27.27 9.27
C ASP A 264 1.66 -25.83 9.62
N PRO A 265 0.94 -24.76 9.20
CA PRO A 265 1.33 -23.39 9.51
C PRO A 265 1.43 -23.09 11.02
N THR A 266 0.67 -23.81 11.86
CA THR A 266 0.75 -23.63 13.32
C THR A 266 2.06 -24.17 13.89
N VAL A 267 2.58 -25.25 13.32
CA VAL A 267 3.89 -25.81 13.67
C VAL A 267 5.01 -24.89 13.16
N GLN A 268 4.90 -24.42 11.92
CA GLN A 268 5.84 -23.44 11.36
C GLN A 268 5.94 -22.18 12.25
N TYR A 269 4.80 -21.67 12.69
CA TYR A 269 4.76 -20.53 13.63
C TYR A 269 5.44 -20.85 14.95
N ALA A 270 5.17 -22.03 15.53
CA ALA A 270 5.75 -22.46 16.79
C ALA A 270 7.27 -22.59 16.71
N LEU A 271 7.79 -23.19 15.64
CA LEU A 271 9.21 -23.32 15.39
C LEU A 271 9.89 -21.96 15.24
N ALA A 272 9.33 -21.09 14.40
CA ALA A 272 9.87 -19.76 14.18
C ALA A 272 9.84 -18.88 15.44
N THR A 273 8.84 -19.09 16.32
CA THR A 273 8.77 -18.38 17.60
C THR A 273 9.80 -18.90 18.61
N ARG A 274 10.05 -20.22 18.60
CA ARG A 274 11.07 -20.85 19.46
C ARG A 274 12.47 -20.47 19.04
N ASP A 275 12.78 -20.61 17.74
CA ASP A 275 14.14 -20.47 17.21
C ASP A 275 14.53 -18.99 17.06
N GLY A 276 13.54 -18.10 16.97
CA GLY A 276 13.73 -16.66 16.80
C GLY A 276 14.33 -16.29 15.45
N PRO A 277 14.11 -15.08 14.94
CA PRO A 277 14.83 -14.60 13.78
C PRO A 277 16.23 -14.14 14.20
N ALA A 278 17.25 -14.90 13.87
CA ALA A 278 18.63 -14.44 14.02
C ALA A 278 19.01 -13.35 13.00
N ALA A 279 18.20 -13.19 11.92
CA ALA A 279 18.43 -12.22 10.85
C ALA A 279 17.12 -11.88 10.11
N SER A 280 17.08 -10.73 9.43
CA SER A 280 15.97 -10.25 8.61
C SER A 280 15.57 -11.14 7.42
N ALA A 281 16.34 -12.17 7.10
CA ALA A 281 16.10 -13.14 6.03
C ALA A 281 15.57 -14.49 6.53
N TYR A 282 15.03 -14.54 7.75
CA TYR A 282 14.55 -15.80 8.32
C TYR A 282 13.33 -16.33 7.55
N ASN A 283 13.35 -17.62 7.16
CA ASN A 283 12.21 -18.28 6.56
C ASN A 283 11.22 -18.74 7.65
N TYR A 284 10.23 -17.92 7.94
CA TYR A 284 9.20 -18.19 8.95
C TYR A 284 8.30 -19.37 8.59
N TRP A 285 8.24 -19.74 7.32
CA TRP A 285 7.32 -20.73 6.77
C TRP A 285 8.09 -21.84 6.05
N LYS A 286 9.12 -22.38 6.73
CA LYS A 286 9.93 -23.47 6.20
C LYS A 286 9.14 -24.77 6.08
N ASP A 287 9.53 -25.62 5.15
CA ASP A 287 8.99 -26.98 5.05
C ASP A 287 9.22 -27.77 6.34
N LEU A 288 8.23 -28.58 6.73
CA LEU A 288 8.25 -29.37 7.95
C LEU A 288 8.73 -30.80 7.67
N ASN A 289 9.45 -31.38 8.61
CA ASN A 289 9.72 -32.79 8.66
C ASN A 289 8.92 -33.47 9.79
N SER A 290 8.95 -34.80 9.86
CA SER A 290 8.16 -35.56 10.85
C SER A 290 8.53 -35.24 12.30
N ALA A 291 9.76 -34.86 12.60
CA ALA A 291 10.18 -34.47 13.95
C ALA A 291 9.61 -33.11 14.34
N ASP A 292 9.49 -32.18 13.36
CA ASP A 292 8.91 -30.86 13.60
C ASP A 292 7.45 -30.97 14.08
N LEU A 293 6.67 -31.98 13.63
CA LEU A 293 5.28 -32.17 14.02
C LEU A 293 5.11 -32.61 15.48
N GLN A 294 6.19 -32.97 16.16
CA GLN A 294 6.18 -33.45 17.54
C GLN A 294 6.61 -32.41 18.57
N ILE A 295 6.90 -31.17 18.13
CA ILE A 295 7.37 -30.13 19.06
C ILE A 295 6.31 -29.82 20.13
N GLU A 296 6.76 -29.67 21.37
CA GLU A 296 5.93 -29.22 22.48
C GLU A 296 5.72 -27.70 22.35
N SER A 297 4.53 -27.31 21.93
CA SER A 297 4.12 -25.91 21.85
C SER A 297 2.60 -25.81 21.93
N PRO A 298 2.05 -24.80 22.62
CA PRO A 298 0.61 -24.56 22.63
C PRO A 298 0.06 -24.17 21.25
N TYR A 299 0.94 -23.82 20.31
CA TYR A 299 0.58 -23.56 18.92
C TYR A 299 0.58 -24.83 18.05
N ASN A 300 1.15 -25.96 18.49
CA ASN A 300 1.20 -27.18 17.71
C ASN A 300 -0.16 -27.90 17.71
N THR A 301 -0.96 -27.69 16.66
CA THR A 301 -2.29 -28.30 16.51
C THR A 301 -2.28 -29.78 16.11
N TYR A 302 -1.11 -30.43 16.01
CA TYR A 302 -0.95 -31.88 15.95
C TYR A 302 -0.97 -32.51 17.35
N VAL A 303 -0.52 -31.76 18.35
CA VAL A 303 -0.37 -32.24 19.74
C VAL A 303 -1.48 -31.69 20.64
N VAL A 304 -1.92 -30.45 20.38
CA VAL A 304 -2.96 -29.78 21.19
C VAL A 304 -4.27 -29.75 20.42
N ASN A 305 -5.36 -30.15 21.08
CA ASN A 305 -6.71 -30.07 20.51
C ASN A 305 -7.24 -28.62 20.57
N GLY A 306 -8.05 -28.27 19.55
CA GLY A 306 -8.67 -26.96 19.47
C GLY A 306 -7.81 -25.93 18.78
N LEU A 307 -8.18 -24.65 18.93
CA LEU A 307 -7.44 -23.52 18.38
C LEU A 307 -6.18 -23.24 19.21
N PRO A 308 -5.09 -22.78 18.59
CA PRO A 308 -3.94 -22.27 19.33
C PRO A 308 -4.30 -21.01 20.13
N PRO A 309 -3.42 -20.53 21.03
CA PRO A 309 -3.70 -19.40 21.92
C PRO A 309 -4.04 -18.08 21.21
N GLY A 310 -3.64 -17.92 19.97
CA GLY A 310 -3.87 -16.72 19.16
C GLY A 310 -3.52 -16.92 17.68
N PRO A 311 -3.68 -15.87 16.87
CA PRO A 311 -3.33 -15.87 15.45
C PRO A 311 -1.85 -16.18 15.21
N ILE A 312 -1.55 -16.76 14.05
CA ILE A 312 -0.19 -17.10 13.62
C ILE A 312 0.37 -16.12 12.57
N CYS A 313 -0.49 -15.26 12.05
CA CYS A 313 -0.15 -14.19 11.11
C CYS A 313 -1.30 -13.19 11.06
N ASN A 314 -1.14 -12.13 10.26
CA ASN A 314 -2.18 -11.14 10.02
C ASN A 314 -2.94 -11.51 8.73
N PRO A 315 -4.17 -12.04 8.84
CA PRO A 315 -4.95 -12.50 7.70
C PRO A 315 -5.56 -11.35 6.92
N GLY A 316 -5.79 -11.57 5.62
CA GLY A 316 -6.58 -10.68 4.78
C GLY A 316 -8.08 -10.77 5.05
N GLU A 317 -8.83 -9.80 4.54
CA GLU A 317 -10.29 -9.72 4.68
C GLU A 317 -10.98 -11.01 4.17
N ALA A 318 -10.48 -11.57 3.06
CA ALA A 318 -11.07 -12.77 2.45
C ALA A 318 -11.02 -14.00 3.37
N SER A 319 -9.93 -14.22 4.09
CA SER A 319 -9.80 -15.32 5.04
C SER A 319 -10.66 -15.11 6.29
N ILE A 320 -10.75 -13.87 6.78
CA ILE A 320 -11.64 -13.51 7.89
C ILE A 320 -13.10 -13.78 7.50
N ARG A 321 -13.54 -13.33 6.34
CA ARG A 321 -14.90 -13.58 5.83
C ARG A 321 -15.20 -15.07 5.63
N ALA A 322 -14.21 -15.83 5.14
CA ALA A 322 -14.36 -17.26 4.97
C ALA A 322 -14.61 -18.00 6.29
N VAL A 323 -14.02 -17.54 7.39
CA VAL A 323 -14.27 -18.11 8.73
C VAL A 323 -15.58 -17.62 9.33
N LEU A 324 -15.96 -16.36 9.08
CA LEU A 324 -17.26 -15.84 9.53
C LEU A 324 -18.43 -16.54 8.83
N GLN A 325 -18.26 -16.87 7.56
CA GLN A 325 -19.27 -17.51 6.71
C GLN A 325 -18.67 -18.74 6.00
N PRO A 326 -18.36 -19.81 6.75
CA PRO A 326 -17.79 -21.02 6.17
C PRO A 326 -18.77 -21.70 5.22
N ALA A 327 -18.25 -22.41 4.25
CA ALA A 327 -19.07 -23.25 3.37
C ALA A 327 -19.81 -24.30 4.20
N LYS A 328 -21.03 -24.61 3.83
CA LYS A 328 -21.82 -25.66 4.48
C LYS A 328 -21.46 -27.03 3.89
N THR A 329 -20.45 -27.69 4.46
CA THR A 329 -19.95 -28.98 4.02
C THR A 329 -19.79 -29.94 5.20
N ASP A 330 -19.68 -31.27 4.91
CA ASP A 330 -19.36 -32.31 5.89
C ASP A 330 -17.88 -32.74 5.78
N TYR A 331 -17.04 -31.93 5.11
CA TYR A 331 -15.63 -32.27 4.95
C TYR A 331 -14.88 -32.19 6.28
N MET A 332 -14.03 -33.19 6.50
CA MET A 332 -13.17 -33.30 7.69
C MET A 332 -11.69 -33.32 7.34
N TYR A 333 -11.35 -33.50 6.05
CA TYR A 333 -9.99 -33.67 5.57
C TYR A 333 -9.81 -32.95 4.23
N PHE A 334 -8.59 -32.53 3.97
CA PHE A 334 -8.13 -32.09 2.65
C PHE A 334 -6.66 -32.44 2.44
N VAL A 335 -6.23 -32.50 1.21
CA VAL A 335 -4.83 -32.68 0.80
C VAL A 335 -4.57 -31.82 -0.42
N ALA A 336 -3.43 -31.11 -0.44
CA ALA A 336 -3.03 -30.30 -1.58
C ALA A 336 -2.70 -31.19 -2.79
N THR A 337 -3.07 -30.74 -4.00
CA THR A 337 -2.66 -31.41 -5.24
C THR A 337 -1.22 -31.06 -5.58
N THR A 338 -0.54 -31.94 -6.33
CA THR A 338 0.85 -31.77 -6.77
C THR A 338 0.96 -31.29 -8.21
N ASP A 339 -0.16 -30.91 -8.85
CA ASP A 339 -0.21 -30.45 -10.24
C ASP A 339 0.18 -28.97 -10.43
N GLY A 340 0.64 -28.32 -9.36
CA GLY A 340 1.02 -26.89 -9.37
C GLY A 340 -0.16 -25.93 -9.34
N SER A 341 -1.41 -26.40 -9.34
CA SER A 341 -2.60 -25.53 -9.27
C SER A 341 -2.78 -24.87 -7.91
N GLY A 342 -2.21 -25.46 -6.84
CA GLY A 342 -2.46 -25.03 -5.46
C GLY A 342 -3.84 -25.38 -4.94
N SER A 343 -4.58 -26.26 -5.64
CA SER A 343 -5.91 -26.73 -5.25
C SER A 343 -5.82 -27.87 -4.25
N HIS A 344 -6.97 -28.20 -3.62
CA HIS A 344 -7.08 -29.29 -2.65
C HIS A 344 -8.14 -30.32 -3.05
N LEU A 345 -7.92 -31.55 -2.65
CA LEU A 345 -8.93 -32.61 -2.66
C LEU A 345 -9.53 -32.73 -1.25
N PHE A 346 -10.84 -32.55 -1.15
CA PHE A 346 -11.57 -32.61 0.11
C PHE A 346 -12.17 -34.01 0.33
N ALA A 347 -12.29 -34.42 1.60
CA ALA A 347 -12.85 -35.71 1.98
C ALA A 347 -13.66 -35.62 3.28
N LYS A 348 -14.72 -36.42 3.38
CA LYS A 348 -15.56 -36.54 4.60
C LYS A 348 -14.98 -37.54 5.60
N THR A 349 -14.36 -38.60 5.11
CA THR A 349 -13.84 -39.71 5.91
C THR A 349 -12.33 -39.85 5.75
N LEU A 350 -11.67 -40.48 6.73
CA LEU A 350 -10.25 -40.79 6.66
C LEU A 350 -9.95 -41.75 5.49
N THR A 351 -10.85 -42.65 5.18
CA THR A 351 -10.71 -43.58 4.04
C THR A 351 -10.66 -42.81 2.71
N GLU A 352 -11.57 -41.86 2.49
CA GLU A 352 -11.59 -41.02 1.32
C GLU A 352 -10.31 -40.13 1.26
N HIS A 353 -9.88 -39.62 2.40
CA HIS A 353 -8.65 -38.83 2.49
C HIS A 353 -7.43 -39.67 2.06
N ASN A 354 -7.28 -40.87 2.58
CA ASN A 354 -6.18 -41.76 2.23
C ASN A 354 -6.16 -42.07 0.72
N LEU A 355 -7.37 -42.27 0.13
CA LEU A 355 -7.49 -42.44 -1.33
C LEU A 355 -7.06 -41.17 -2.09
N ASN A 356 -7.39 -39.98 -1.60
CA ASN A 356 -6.96 -38.74 -2.19
C ASN A 356 -5.44 -38.55 -2.09
N VAL A 357 -4.84 -38.85 -0.93
CA VAL A 357 -3.37 -38.83 -0.74
C VAL A 357 -2.70 -39.80 -1.72
N ALA A 358 -3.22 -41.03 -1.87
CA ALA A 358 -2.68 -41.99 -2.83
C ALA A 358 -2.75 -41.46 -4.29
N LYS A 359 -3.88 -40.82 -4.67
CA LYS A 359 -4.04 -40.21 -6.01
C LYS A 359 -3.04 -39.08 -6.27
N VAL A 360 -2.76 -38.26 -5.25
CA VAL A 360 -1.79 -37.18 -5.33
C VAL A 360 -0.38 -37.72 -5.49
N ASN A 361 0.01 -38.72 -4.71
CA ASN A 361 1.35 -39.32 -4.73
C ASN A 361 1.61 -40.17 -6.00
N LEU A 362 0.59 -40.71 -6.67
CA LEU A 362 0.74 -41.46 -7.92
C LEU A 362 0.99 -40.52 -9.15
N LYS A 363 0.79 -39.22 -9.00
CA LYS A 363 1.02 -38.22 -10.07
C LYS A 363 2.42 -37.62 -10.05
N ASN A 364 3.25 -37.98 -9.06
CA ASN A 364 4.67 -37.68 -8.95
C ASN A 364 5.51 -38.89 -9.39
#